data_2d57cf58dd43254f83c27b55442f8c37
#
_entry.id   2d57cf58dd43254f83c27b55442f8c37
#
_cell.length_a   1.000
_cell.length_b   1.000
_cell.length_c   1.000
_cell.angle_alpha   90.00
_cell.angle_beta   90.00
_cell.angle_gamma   90.00
#
_symmetry.space_group_name_H-M   'P 1'
#
loop_
_entity.id
_entity.type
_entity.pdbx_description
1 polymer ?
#
loop_
_entity_poly.entity_id
_entity_poly.type
_entity_poly.pdbx_seq_one_letter_code
_entity_poly.pdbx_strand_id
1 'polypeptide(L)'
;HLWSVCLQGAKWRCGISNTIQKLFSRNILLSLSAKADYQIMLINHGFLLLAAPFLISKVAFTTYLFFLLHELFPSGSAFLSPLPILIVSILYTIFLFLLDDFSKYFTHSMMHRIPCLWSFHKVHHSAEVLTPITVYRTHPLEAIIFSFRGIFVQATSISLFVYLCGDKIDLISIYGVNIFLFLFNITGANLRHSHVQIS
;
A
#
# COMPACT_ATOMS: atom_id res chain seq x y z
N HIS A 1 -21.33 -8.10 5.47
CA HIS A 1 -22.79 -8.31 5.42
C HIS A 1 -23.43 -7.95 4.07
N LEU A 2 -23.04 -6.87 3.37
CA LEU A 2 -23.61 -6.54 2.04
C LEU A 2 -23.17 -7.52 0.94
N TRP A 3 -21.96 -8.06 1.02
CA TRP A 3 -21.48 -9.10 0.09
C TRP A 3 -22.10 -10.47 0.39
N SER A 4 -22.30 -10.83 1.64
CA SER A 4 -22.93 -12.10 2.01
C SER A 4 -24.43 -12.13 1.66
N VAL A 5 -25.11 -10.98 1.71
CA VAL A 5 -26.52 -10.87 1.29
C VAL A 5 -26.69 -10.99 -0.23
N CYS A 6 -25.70 -10.54 -1.02
CA CYS A 6 -25.70 -10.78 -2.47
C CYS A 6 -25.43 -12.24 -2.86
N LEU A 7 -24.75 -13.03 -2.01
CA LEU A 7 -24.41 -14.42 -2.29
C LEU A 7 -25.46 -15.43 -1.79
N GLN A 8 -26.39 -15.03 -0.90
CA GLN A 8 -27.39 -15.93 -0.29
C GLN A 8 -28.81 -15.75 -0.86
N GLY A 9 -29.00 -15.68 -2.15
CA GLY A 9 -30.35 -15.91 -2.67
C GLY A 9 -30.96 -14.93 -3.66
N ALA A 10 -30.24 -13.99 -4.20
CA ALA A 10 -30.70 -13.18 -5.32
C ALA A 10 -30.04 -13.69 -6.60
N LYS A 11 -30.85 -14.26 -7.49
CA LYS A 11 -30.50 -14.50 -8.89
C LYS A 11 -29.64 -13.35 -9.43
N TRP A 12 -28.52 -13.67 -10.06
CA TRP A 12 -27.49 -12.82 -10.68
C TRP A 12 -28.03 -11.72 -11.64
N ARG A 13 -28.92 -10.85 -11.19
CA ARG A 13 -29.44 -9.68 -11.90
C ARG A 13 -29.40 -8.40 -11.09
N CYS A 14 -28.55 -8.30 -10.09
CA CYS A 14 -28.24 -6.99 -9.52
C CYS A 14 -27.14 -6.39 -10.42
N GLY A 15 -27.51 -5.68 -11.46
CA GLY A 15 -26.56 -5.04 -12.36
C GLY A 15 -25.57 -4.18 -11.57
N ILE A 16 -24.33 -4.14 -12.01
CA ILE A 16 -23.20 -3.35 -11.45
C ILE A 16 -23.65 -1.92 -11.09
N SER A 17 -24.56 -1.33 -11.90
CA SER A 17 -25.20 -0.03 -11.67
C SER A 17 -25.95 0.07 -10.32
N ASN A 18 -26.74 -0.95 -9.96
CA ASN A 18 -27.48 -0.94 -8.69
C ASN A 18 -26.57 -1.10 -7.47
N THR A 19 -25.47 -1.83 -7.62
CA THR A 19 -24.49 -1.99 -6.56
C THR A 19 -23.72 -0.69 -6.33
N ILE A 20 -23.31 -0.01 -7.41
CA ILE A 20 -22.66 1.30 -7.34
C ILE A 20 -23.61 2.34 -6.73
N GLN A 21 -24.86 2.42 -7.17
CA GLN A 21 -25.84 3.36 -6.60
C GLN A 21 -26.08 3.12 -5.10
N LYS A 22 -26.11 1.86 -4.66
CA LYS A 22 -26.23 1.54 -3.22
C LYS A 22 -24.99 1.96 -2.43
N LEU A 23 -23.78 1.71 -2.94
CA LEU A 23 -22.53 2.11 -2.29
C LEU A 23 -22.42 3.64 -2.14
N PHE A 24 -22.93 4.41 -3.11
CA PHE A 24 -22.93 5.87 -3.09
C PHE A 24 -24.25 6.46 -2.57
N SER A 25 -25.10 5.67 -1.92
CA SER A 25 -26.33 6.19 -1.32
C SER A 25 -26.03 7.13 -0.16
N ARG A 26 -26.85 8.20 -0.01
CA ARG A 26 -26.71 9.16 1.10
C ARG A 26 -26.76 8.49 2.47
N ASN A 27 -27.53 7.42 2.63
CA ASN A 27 -27.65 6.69 3.89
C ASN A 27 -26.33 6.00 4.29
N ILE A 28 -25.52 5.56 3.32
CA ILE A 28 -24.22 4.96 3.57
C ILE A 28 -23.16 6.05 3.77
N LEU A 29 -23.11 7.05 2.85
CA LEU A 29 -22.07 8.08 2.88
C LEU A 29 -22.23 9.07 4.05
N LEU A 30 -23.44 9.29 4.56
CA LEU A 30 -23.73 10.18 5.68
C LEU A 30 -23.97 9.43 7.00
N SER A 31 -23.74 8.11 7.04
CA SER A 31 -23.81 7.34 8.28
C SER A 31 -22.80 7.87 9.32
N LEU A 32 -23.06 7.64 10.60
CA LEU A 32 -22.12 8.01 11.67
C LEU A 32 -20.77 7.36 11.48
N SER A 33 -20.74 6.10 10.99
CA SER A 33 -19.51 5.39 10.67
C SER A 33 -18.73 6.09 9.55
N ALA A 34 -19.39 6.48 8.43
CA ALA A 34 -18.72 7.17 7.34
C ALA A 34 -18.21 8.58 7.75
N LYS A 35 -18.95 9.30 8.60
CA LYS A 35 -18.47 10.58 9.16
C LYS A 35 -17.23 10.42 10.01
N ALA A 36 -17.15 9.35 10.81
CA ALA A 36 -15.93 9.03 11.55
C ALA A 36 -14.75 8.71 10.61
N ASP A 37 -14.99 8.01 9.49
CA ASP A 37 -13.97 7.75 8.48
C ASP A 37 -13.42 9.06 7.89
N TYR A 38 -14.29 10.02 7.57
CA TYR A 38 -13.88 11.35 7.06
C TYR A 38 -13.04 12.13 8.07
N GLN A 39 -13.45 12.12 9.35
CA GLN A 39 -12.70 12.81 10.40
C GLN A 39 -11.31 12.18 10.61
N ILE A 40 -11.23 10.87 10.68
CA ILE A 40 -9.96 10.14 10.83
C ILE A 40 -9.06 10.38 9.61
N MET A 41 -9.62 10.36 8.39
CA MET A 41 -8.87 10.67 7.16
C MET A 41 -8.28 12.09 7.21
N LEU A 42 -9.04 13.09 7.64
CA LEU A 42 -8.55 14.48 7.76
C LEU A 42 -7.44 14.60 8.81
N ILE A 43 -7.62 13.97 9.97
CA ILE A 43 -6.60 13.93 11.04
C ILE A 43 -5.33 13.28 10.50
N ASN A 44 -5.42 12.13 9.85
CA ASN A 44 -4.26 11.42 9.28
C ASN A 44 -3.55 12.26 8.20
N HIS A 45 -4.30 12.98 7.35
CA HIS A 45 -3.70 13.90 6.38
C HIS A 45 -2.96 15.05 7.05
N GLY A 46 -3.50 15.63 8.12
CA GLY A 46 -2.82 16.64 8.93
C GLY A 46 -1.50 16.11 9.53
N PHE A 47 -1.53 14.90 10.10
CA PHE A 47 -0.31 14.24 10.61
C PHE A 47 0.71 13.95 9.50
N LEU A 48 0.29 13.51 8.33
CA LEU A 48 1.18 13.26 7.20
C LEU A 48 1.81 14.55 6.66
N LEU A 49 1.10 15.67 6.65
CA LEU A 49 1.67 16.98 6.29
C LEU A 49 2.75 17.41 7.28
N LEU A 50 2.54 17.21 8.58
CA LEU A 50 3.56 17.45 9.60
C LEU A 50 4.74 16.49 9.49
N ALA A 51 4.53 15.29 8.98
CA ALA A 51 5.55 14.29 8.71
C ALA A 51 6.25 14.50 7.34
N ALA A 52 5.82 15.47 6.54
CA ALA A 52 6.42 15.77 5.22
C ALA A 52 7.95 15.95 5.25
N PRO A 53 8.59 16.54 6.28
CA PRO A 53 10.04 16.57 6.40
C PRO A 53 10.70 15.18 6.47
N PHE A 54 9.98 14.17 6.96
CA PHE A 54 10.45 12.77 6.97
C PHE A 54 10.44 12.14 5.57
N LEU A 55 9.70 12.71 4.60
CA LEU A 55 9.77 12.28 3.20
C LEU A 55 11.13 12.64 2.56
N ILE A 56 11.81 13.67 3.05
CA ILE A 56 13.20 13.98 2.69
C ILE A 56 14.10 12.81 3.10
N SER A 57 13.76 12.10 4.16
CA SER A 57 14.48 10.90 4.61
C SER A 57 14.46 9.77 3.58
N LYS A 58 13.47 9.72 2.66
CA LYS A 58 13.43 8.71 1.61
C LYS A 58 14.59 8.83 0.64
N VAL A 59 14.89 10.04 0.16
CA VAL A 59 16.03 10.29 -0.74
C VAL A 59 17.34 10.03 0.00
N ALA A 60 17.48 10.56 1.20
CA ALA A 60 18.67 10.35 2.03
C ALA A 60 18.89 8.85 2.32
N PHE A 61 17.84 8.12 2.67
CA PHE A 61 17.95 6.70 2.95
C PHE A 61 18.26 5.89 1.69
N THR A 62 17.65 6.21 0.53
CA THR A 62 17.97 5.59 -0.76
C THR A 62 19.45 5.81 -1.12
N THR A 63 19.92 7.05 -0.97
CA THR A 63 21.32 7.42 -1.25
C THR A 63 22.29 6.70 -0.31
N TYR A 64 21.97 6.64 0.97
CA TYR A 64 22.75 5.90 1.96
C TYR A 64 22.88 4.43 1.59
N LEU A 65 21.76 3.75 1.28
CA LEU A 65 21.76 2.35 0.88
C LEU A 65 22.53 2.11 -0.42
N PHE A 66 22.43 3.04 -1.38
CA PHE A 66 23.19 2.96 -2.62
C PHE A 66 24.71 2.98 -2.38
N PHE A 67 25.21 3.90 -1.57
CA PHE A 67 26.62 3.95 -1.24
C PHE A 67 27.06 2.76 -0.39
N LEU A 68 26.23 2.32 0.55
CA LEU A 68 26.50 1.12 1.34
C LEU A 68 26.66 -0.12 0.47
N LEU A 69 25.81 -0.30 -0.56
CA LEU A 69 25.93 -1.42 -1.51
C LEU A 69 27.24 -1.35 -2.31
N HIS A 70 27.68 -0.15 -2.72
CA HIS A 70 28.96 0.00 -3.42
C HIS A 70 30.17 -0.28 -2.53
N GLU A 71 30.10 0.05 -1.25
CA GLU A 71 31.14 -0.22 -0.29
C GLU A 71 31.25 -1.72 0.04
N LEU A 72 30.11 -2.36 0.29
CA LEU A 72 30.08 -3.79 0.69
C LEU A 72 30.32 -4.74 -0.49
N PHE A 73 29.88 -4.38 -1.69
CA PHE A 73 29.91 -5.24 -2.87
C PHE A 73 30.40 -4.51 -4.13
N PRO A 74 31.66 -4.01 -4.16
CA PRO A 74 32.14 -3.17 -5.26
C PRO A 74 32.06 -3.86 -6.64
N SER A 75 32.22 -5.18 -6.70
CA SER A 75 32.16 -5.96 -7.95
C SER A 75 30.75 -6.20 -8.50
N GLY A 76 29.70 -5.95 -7.72
CA GLY A 76 28.32 -6.17 -8.15
C GLY A 76 27.70 -4.98 -8.86
N SER A 77 28.39 -3.82 -8.86
CA SER A 77 27.90 -2.61 -9.51
C SER A 77 27.72 -2.81 -11.02
N ALA A 78 26.53 -2.37 -11.51
CA ALA A 78 26.16 -2.49 -12.92
C ALA A 78 26.10 -3.92 -13.50
N PHE A 79 25.99 -4.95 -12.66
CA PHE A 79 25.95 -6.35 -13.08
C PHE A 79 24.82 -6.64 -14.09
N LEU A 80 23.67 -6.00 -13.94
CA LEU A 80 22.53 -6.14 -14.86
C LEU A 80 22.53 -5.13 -16.01
N SER A 81 23.56 -4.31 -16.14
CA SER A 81 23.66 -3.31 -17.19
C SER A 81 23.62 -3.88 -18.63
N PRO A 82 24.06 -5.13 -18.94
CA PRO A 82 23.91 -5.68 -20.28
C PRO A 82 22.48 -5.99 -20.69
N LEU A 83 21.55 -6.11 -19.73
CA LEU A 83 20.15 -6.46 -20.03
C LEU A 83 19.41 -5.33 -20.74
N PRO A 84 18.45 -5.66 -21.64
CA PRO A 84 17.52 -4.68 -22.22
C PRO A 84 16.70 -3.96 -21.13
N ILE A 85 16.43 -2.67 -21.33
CA ILE A 85 15.66 -1.84 -20.39
C ILE A 85 14.29 -2.45 -20.04
N LEU A 86 13.62 -3.09 -21.00
CA LEU A 86 12.34 -3.74 -20.78
C LEU A 86 12.45 -4.86 -19.73
N ILE A 87 13.49 -5.70 -19.82
CA ILE A 87 13.71 -6.79 -18.85
C ILE A 87 14.01 -6.22 -17.48
N VAL A 88 14.85 -5.19 -17.38
CA VAL A 88 15.16 -4.49 -16.12
C VAL A 88 13.89 -3.93 -15.50
N SER A 89 13.03 -3.27 -16.28
CA SER A 89 11.76 -2.71 -15.80
C SER A 89 10.79 -3.78 -15.29
N ILE A 90 10.70 -4.91 -15.97
CA ILE A 90 9.89 -6.05 -15.52
C ILE A 90 10.42 -6.62 -14.21
N LEU A 91 11.73 -6.85 -14.10
CA LEU A 91 12.35 -7.37 -12.88
C LEU A 91 12.16 -6.40 -11.71
N TYR A 92 12.36 -5.11 -11.93
CA TYR A 92 12.10 -4.08 -10.92
C TYR A 92 10.65 -4.07 -10.46
N THR A 93 9.70 -4.15 -11.42
CA THR A 93 8.26 -4.20 -11.11
C THR A 93 7.91 -5.39 -10.24
N ILE A 94 8.36 -6.59 -10.61
CA ILE A 94 8.09 -7.83 -9.88
C ILE A 94 8.73 -7.75 -8.49
N PHE A 95 9.97 -7.32 -8.39
CA PHE A 95 10.67 -7.20 -7.11
C PHE A 95 9.97 -6.23 -6.16
N LEU A 96 9.69 -5.01 -6.64
CA LEU A 96 9.02 -4.00 -5.83
C LEU A 96 7.61 -4.46 -5.41
N PHE A 97 6.86 -5.09 -6.32
CA PHE A 97 5.53 -5.64 -6.04
C PHE A 97 5.59 -6.70 -4.93
N LEU A 98 6.45 -7.69 -5.06
CA LEU A 98 6.57 -8.78 -4.08
C LEU A 98 7.05 -8.24 -2.72
N LEU A 99 8.02 -7.34 -2.71
CA LEU A 99 8.53 -6.75 -1.47
C LEU A 99 7.48 -5.87 -0.79
N ASP A 100 6.73 -5.08 -1.56
CA ASP A 100 5.65 -4.23 -1.04
C ASP A 100 4.51 -5.08 -0.46
N ASP A 101 4.06 -6.11 -1.18
CA ASP A 101 2.95 -6.96 -0.73
C ASP A 101 3.35 -7.82 0.49
N PHE A 102 4.52 -8.45 0.45
CA PHE A 102 5.06 -9.19 1.59
C PHE A 102 5.21 -8.32 2.83
N SER A 103 5.80 -7.12 2.69
CA SER A 103 6.00 -6.22 3.83
C SER A 103 4.68 -5.70 4.39
N LYS A 104 3.65 -5.48 3.56
CA LYS A 104 2.29 -5.15 4.01
C LYS A 104 1.69 -6.29 4.82
N TYR A 105 1.74 -7.51 4.26
CA TYR A 105 1.25 -8.69 4.96
C TYR A 105 1.96 -8.86 6.31
N PHE A 106 3.28 -8.77 6.33
CA PHE A 106 4.07 -8.91 7.55
C PHE A 106 3.70 -7.86 8.58
N THR A 107 3.68 -6.57 8.20
CA THR A 107 3.31 -5.47 9.10
C THR A 107 1.89 -5.65 9.64
N HIS A 108 0.92 -5.97 8.78
CA HIS A 108 -0.46 -6.21 9.19
C HIS A 108 -0.57 -7.41 10.16
N SER A 109 0.14 -8.50 9.86
CA SER A 109 0.20 -9.67 10.76
C SER A 109 0.77 -9.32 12.13
N MET A 110 1.80 -8.46 12.20
CA MET A 110 2.36 -7.96 13.47
C MET A 110 1.35 -7.10 14.22
N MET A 111 0.56 -6.28 13.51
CA MET A 111 -0.52 -5.48 14.12
C MET A 111 -1.56 -6.35 14.84
N HIS A 112 -1.84 -7.55 14.31
CA HIS A 112 -2.76 -8.49 14.96
C HIS A 112 -2.14 -9.30 16.09
N ARG A 113 -0.82 -9.53 16.08
CA ARG A 113 -0.14 -10.40 17.05
C ARG A 113 0.39 -9.68 18.26
N ILE A 114 0.81 -8.44 18.11
CA ILE A 114 1.42 -7.66 19.20
C ILE A 114 0.33 -6.81 19.88
N PRO A 115 0.04 -7.03 21.19
CA PRO A 115 -1.07 -6.34 21.87
C PRO A 115 -0.96 -4.82 21.82
N CYS A 116 0.23 -4.25 21.91
CA CYS A 116 0.46 -2.81 21.81
C CYS A 116 0.06 -2.29 20.42
N LEU A 117 0.44 -2.98 19.35
CA LEU A 117 0.10 -2.60 17.99
C LEU A 117 -1.39 -2.83 17.69
N TRP A 118 -1.98 -3.89 18.23
CA TRP A 118 -3.42 -4.14 18.16
C TRP A 118 -4.24 -2.99 18.74
N SER A 119 -3.78 -2.36 19.82
CA SER A 119 -4.49 -1.24 20.42
C SER A 119 -4.73 -0.06 19.45
N PHE A 120 -3.86 0.12 18.46
CA PHE A 120 -4.00 1.10 17.39
C PHE A 120 -4.78 0.53 16.20
N HIS A 121 -4.49 -0.71 15.82
CA HIS A 121 -5.07 -1.37 14.64
C HIS A 121 -6.57 -1.70 14.80
N LYS A 122 -7.06 -1.93 16.02
CA LYS A 122 -8.49 -2.14 16.30
C LYS A 122 -9.38 -1.00 15.80
N VAL A 123 -8.85 0.22 15.63
CA VAL A 123 -9.58 1.37 15.03
C VAL A 123 -9.98 1.05 13.60
N HIS A 124 -9.09 0.41 12.84
CA HIS A 124 -9.38 -0.05 11.48
C HIS A 124 -10.52 -1.08 11.46
N HIS A 125 -10.56 -1.98 12.42
CA HIS A 125 -11.60 -3.02 12.55
C HIS A 125 -12.91 -2.55 13.19
N SER A 126 -12.99 -1.30 13.66
CA SER A 126 -14.19 -0.76 14.32
C SER A 126 -15.25 -0.21 13.35
N ALA A 127 -15.07 -0.37 12.04
CA ALA A 127 -16.02 0.11 11.05
C ALA A 127 -17.27 -0.78 11.01
N GLU A 128 -18.44 -0.19 11.25
CA GLU A 128 -19.74 -0.89 11.14
C GLU A 128 -20.24 -0.92 9.68
N VAL A 129 -19.88 0.09 8.89
CA VAL A 129 -20.25 0.21 7.49
C VAL A 129 -18.98 0.40 6.68
N LEU A 130 -18.78 -0.47 5.68
CA LEU A 130 -17.64 -0.38 4.78
C LEU A 130 -17.96 0.54 3.62
N THR A 131 -17.21 1.62 3.50
CA THR A 131 -17.21 2.54 2.36
C THR A 131 -15.84 2.49 1.66
N PRO A 132 -15.71 3.02 0.43
CA PRO A 132 -14.38 3.12 -0.20
C PRO A 132 -13.37 3.91 0.64
N ILE A 133 -13.84 4.80 1.52
CA ILE A 133 -13.01 5.66 2.38
C ILE A 133 -12.61 4.95 3.67
N THR A 134 -13.29 3.87 4.06
CA THR A 134 -12.98 3.10 5.27
C THR A 134 -11.54 2.55 5.28
N VAL A 135 -10.91 2.40 4.12
CA VAL A 135 -9.50 2.04 4.00
C VAL A 135 -8.58 3.05 4.70
N TYR A 136 -9.00 4.30 4.83
CA TYR A 136 -8.27 5.38 5.53
C TYR A 136 -8.60 5.47 7.01
N ARG A 137 -9.47 4.59 7.53
CA ARG A 137 -9.80 4.49 8.95
C ARG A 137 -8.68 3.76 9.69
N THR A 138 -7.57 4.46 9.88
CA THR A 138 -6.38 3.95 10.56
C THR A 138 -5.98 4.90 11.67
N HIS A 139 -5.46 4.38 12.78
CA HIS A 139 -4.89 5.23 13.82
C HIS A 139 -3.65 5.97 13.28
N PRO A 140 -3.40 7.26 13.64
CA PRO A 140 -2.23 8.01 13.14
C PRO A 140 -0.89 7.29 13.30
N LEU A 141 -0.67 6.60 14.43
CA LEU A 141 0.55 5.80 14.63
C LEU A 141 0.66 4.63 13.66
N GLU A 142 -0.45 3.98 13.34
CA GLU A 142 -0.51 2.94 12.31
C GLU A 142 -0.13 3.52 10.94
N ALA A 143 -0.70 4.69 10.58
CA ALA A 143 -0.36 5.37 9.33
C ALA A 143 1.14 5.70 9.24
N ILE A 144 1.76 6.13 10.35
CA ILE A 144 3.21 6.37 10.44
C ILE A 144 4.00 5.08 10.19
N ILE A 145 3.65 3.97 10.85
CA ILE A 145 4.33 2.68 10.69
C ILE A 145 4.26 2.21 9.23
N PHE A 146 3.08 2.30 8.60
CA PHE A 146 2.92 1.94 7.18
C PHE A 146 3.67 2.89 6.25
N SER A 147 3.81 4.17 6.60
CA SER A 147 4.62 5.14 5.85
C SER A 147 6.11 4.80 5.91
N PHE A 148 6.65 4.52 7.09
CA PHE A 148 8.04 4.06 7.24
C PHE A 148 8.31 2.76 6.47
N ARG A 149 7.40 1.78 6.57
CA ARG A 149 7.46 0.57 5.77
C ARG A 149 7.56 0.89 4.28
N GLY A 150 6.70 1.81 3.79
CA GLY A 150 6.69 2.22 2.38
C GLY A 150 8.00 2.89 1.95
N ILE A 151 8.57 3.75 2.80
CA ILE A 151 9.87 4.38 2.56
C ILE A 151 10.96 3.30 2.47
N PHE A 152 10.99 2.37 3.42
CA PHE A 152 11.95 1.27 3.43
C PHE A 152 11.90 0.42 2.16
N VAL A 153 10.70 -0.02 1.75
CA VAL A 153 10.49 -0.84 0.55
C VAL A 153 10.96 -0.11 -0.70
N GLN A 154 10.55 1.16 -0.87
CA GLN A 154 10.91 1.92 -2.05
C GLN A 154 12.40 2.26 -2.07
N ALA A 155 12.97 2.69 -0.96
CA ALA A 155 14.40 3.01 -0.86
C ALA A 155 15.26 1.77 -1.17
N THR A 156 14.93 0.63 -0.58
CA THR A 156 15.64 -0.64 -0.83
C THR A 156 15.54 -1.05 -2.31
N SER A 157 14.34 -0.98 -2.89
CA SER A 157 14.13 -1.38 -4.28
C SER A 157 14.87 -0.45 -5.25
N ILE A 158 14.78 0.86 -5.05
CA ILE A 158 15.44 1.84 -5.92
C ILE A 158 16.97 1.71 -5.80
N SER A 159 17.51 1.72 -4.58
CA SER A 159 18.97 1.65 -4.38
C SER A 159 19.56 0.37 -4.94
N LEU A 160 18.89 -0.77 -4.73
CA LEU A 160 19.34 -2.07 -5.25
C LEU A 160 19.37 -2.07 -6.78
N PHE A 161 18.29 -1.62 -7.43
CA PHE A 161 18.24 -1.68 -8.89
C PHE A 161 19.11 -0.61 -9.56
N VAL A 162 19.24 0.58 -8.99
CA VAL A 162 20.20 1.57 -9.48
C VAL A 162 21.64 1.06 -9.34
N TYR A 163 21.95 0.38 -8.23
CA TYR A 163 23.26 -0.24 -8.02
C TYR A 163 23.53 -1.35 -9.05
N LEU A 164 22.55 -2.26 -9.29
CA LEU A 164 22.71 -3.41 -10.19
C LEU A 164 22.67 -3.05 -11.67
N CYS A 165 21.95 -2.00 -12.05
CA CYS A 165 21.67 -1.65 -13.44
C CYS A 165 22.40 -0.39 -13.92
N GLY A 166 23.03 0.38 -13.01
CA GLY A 166 23.66 1.65 -13.31
C GLY A 166 22.66 2.67 -13.86
N ASP A 167 23.02 3.38 -14.92
CA ASP A 167 22.24 4.48 -15.50
C ASP A 167 20.98 4.06 -16.26
N LYS A 168 20.67 2.75 -16.32
CA LYS A 168 19.51 2.25 -17.09
C LYS A 168 18.15 2.43 -16.41
N ILE A 169 18.12 2.76 -15.13
CA ILE A 169 16.87 3.03 -14.42
C ILE A 169 16.63 4.53 -14.43
N ASP A 170 15.61 4.96 -15.18
CA ASP A 170 15.15 6.33 -15.21
C ASP A 170 13.93 6.56 -14.29
N LEU A 171 13.63 7.85 -14.07
CA LEU A 171 12.49 8.26 -13.26
C LEU A 171 11.15 7.78 -13.86
N ILE A 172 11.07 7.66 -15.19
CA ILE A 172 9.85 7.22 -15.90
C ILE A 172 9.53 5.78 -15.55
N SER A 173 10.54 4.89 -15.53
CA SER A 173 10.39 3.49 -15.10
C SER A 173 9.91 3.39 -13.66
N ILE A 174 10.49 4.20 -12.76
CA ILE A 174 10.09 4.23 -11.34
C ILE A 174 8.64 4.71 -11.18
N TYR A 175 8.22 5.75 -11.91
CA TYR A 175 6.84 6.26 -11.85
C TYR A 175 5.84 5.27 -12.45
N GLY A 176 6.15 4.63 -13.56
CA GLY A 176 5.29 3.63 -14.19
C GLY A 176 4.96 2.47 -13.25
N VAL A 177 5.96 1.96 -12.52
CA VAL A 177 5.78 0.90 -11.53
C VAL A 177 4.95 1.38 -10.33
N ASN A 178 5.16 2.60 -9.88
CA ASN A 178 4.35 3.18 -8.79
C ASN A 178 2.87 3.32 -9.17
N ILE A 179 2.56 3.66 -10.42
CA ILE A 179 1.18 3.71 -10.93
C ILE A 179 0.56 2.30 -10.93
N PHE A 180 1.29 1.28 -11.38
CA PHE A 180 0.83 -0.11 -11.34
C PHE A 180 0.51 -0.56 -9.91
N LEU A 181 1.41 -0.31 -8.97
CA LEU A 181 1.19 -0.62 -7.55
C LEU A 181 -0.01 0.13 -6.97
N PHE A 182 -0.19 1.39 -7.34
CA PHE A 182 -1.33 2.19 -6.91
C PHE A 182 -2.65 1.58 -7.39
N LEU A 183 -2.74 1.24 -8.68
CA LEU A 183 -3.92 0.60 -9.25
C LEU A 183 -4.21 -0.76 -8.59
N PHE A 184 -3.17 -1.59 -8.39
CA PHE A 184 -3.31 -2.87 -7.71
C PHE A 184 -3.80 -2.68 -6.26
N ASN A 185 -3.27 -1.70 -5.53
CA ASN A 185 -3.69 -1.45 -4.15
C ASN A 185 -5.14 -0.97 -4.05
N ILE A 186 -5.61 -0.16 -4.99
CA ILE A 186 -7.03 0.27 -5.02
C ILE A 186 -7.95 -0.91 -5.32
N THR A 187 -7.60 -1.74 -6.30
CA THR A 187 -8.46 -2.87 -6.71
C THR A 187 -8.37 -4.05 -5.75
N GLY A 188 -7.18 -4.32 -5.21
CA GLY A 188 -6.89 -5.48 -4.35
C GLY A 188 -7.08 -5.23 -2.85
N ALA A 189 -7.19 -3.99 -2.39
CA ALA A 189 -7.30 -3.67 -0.97
C ALA A 189 -8.51 -4.34 -0.30
N ASN A 190 -9.65 -4.41 -1.01
CA ASN A 190 -10.87 -5.05 -0.51
C ASN A 190 -10.76 -6.58 -0.43
N LEU A 191 -9.87 -7.21 -1.19
CA LEU A 191 -9.68 -8.67 -1.16
C LEU A 191 -8.98 -9.12 0.13
N ARG A 192 -8.14 -8.28 0.73
CA ARG A 192 -7.42 -8.59 1.99
C ARG A 192 -8.32 -8.67 3.22
N HIS A 193 -9.49 -8.05 3.16
CA HIS A 193 -10.52 -8.06 4.19
C HIS A 193 -11.78 -8.83 3.78
N SER A 194 -11.77 -9.49 2.63
CA SER A 194 -12.86 -10.36 2.22
C SER A 194 -12.84 -11.62 3.10
N HIS A 195 -13.99 -11.99 3.65
CA HIS A 195 -14.19 -13.25 4.36
C HIS A 195 -14.23 -14.46 3.40
N VAL A 196 -13.57 -14.38 2.26
CA VAL A 196 -13.38 -15.52 1.37
C VAL A 196 -12.38 -16.45 2.06
N GLN A 197 -12.90 -17.44 2.73
CA GLN A 197 -12.11 -18.57 3.19
C GLN A 197 -11.58 -19.27 1.93
N ILE A 198 -10.30 -19.08 1.66
CA ILE A 198 -9.58 -19.89 0.70
C ILE A 198 -9.32 -21.20 1.45
N SER A 199 -10.18 -22.19 1.20
CA SER A 199 -10.01 -23.58 1.65
C SER A 199 -8.88 -24.24 0.89
#